data_5961442fba05db58feeb08a521edebfa
#
_entry.id   5961442fba05db58feeb08a521edebfa
#
_cell.length_a   1.000
_cell.length_b   1.000
_cell.length_c   1.000
_cell.angle_alpha   90.00
_cell.angle_beta   90.00
_cell.angle_gamma   90.00
#
_symmetry.space_group_name_H-M   'P 1'
#
loop_
_entity.id
_entity.type
_entity.pdbx_description
1 polymer ?
#
loop_
_entity_poly.entity_id
_entity_poly.type
_entity_poly.pdbx_seq_one_letter_code
_entity_poly.pdbx_strand_id
1 'polypeptide(L)'
;MRKTTFIIILLAMWFSGYSQKDWFRFNDYKADNERIIANEEYPDVVFMGNSITENWAYFHPEFFTSHNFLGRGIGGQTSAHMLVRFKTDVIDLHPKVVVIMAGTNDVAHNDFWVAPEQVVNNVISMCELAQAHGIIPIISSITPCTSFVWRPEIKDAAQTIVEINKNLKAYAEANGIKYVDYHSALADENMGFPTSLSEDGCHPDPDTYFTMEAIVVKAIQEVLK
;
A
#
# COMPACT_ATOMS: atom_id res chain seq x y z
N MET A 1 -55.92 -17.55 19.61
CA MET A 1 -55.20 -16.98 18.47
C MET A 1 -54.26 -15.82 18.90
N ARG A 2 -53.33 -16.02 19.81
CA ARG A 2 -52.42 -14.94 20.29
C ARG A 2 -50.92 -15.35 20.46
N LYS A 3 -50.50 -16.52 19.96
CA LYS A 3 -49.12 -17.00 20.14
C LYS A 3 -48.25 -16.97 18.87
N THR A 4 -48.81 -16.69 17.69
CA THR A 4 -48.08 -16.76 16.43
C THR A 4 -47.41 -15.42 16.01
N THR A 5 -47.87 -14.30 16.56
CA THR A 5 -47.40 -12.94 16.17
C THR A 5 -46.04 -12.60 16.83
N PHE A 6 -45.69 -13.21 17.97
CA PHE A 6 -44.46 -12.89 18.69
C PHE A 6 -43.18 -13.52 18.06
N ILE A 7 -43.34 -14.64 17.35
CA ILE A 7 -42.18 -15.36 16.75
C ILE A 7 -41.67 -14.63 15.51
N ILE A 8 -42.57 -13.97 14.75
CA ILE A 8 -42.20 -13.26 13.52
C ILE A 8 -41.40 -11.97 13.82
N ILE A 9 -41.70 -11.29 14.95
CA ILE A 9 -40.99 -10.07 15.37
C ILE A 9 -39.57 -10.39 15.85
N LEU A 10 -39.36 -11.52 16.49
CA LEU A 10 -38.02 -11.97 16.93
C LEU A 10 -37.11 -12.38 15.78
N LEU A 11 -37.65 -12.99 14.72
CA LEU A 11 -36.91 -13.33 13.51
C LEU A 11 -36.54 -12.10 12.68
N ALA A 12 -37.37 -11.06 12.65
CA ALA A 12 -37.06 -9.82 11.94
C ALA A 12 -35.96 -8.98 12.65
N MET A 13 -35.87 -9.06 13.99
CA MET A 13 -34.81 -8.39 14.74
C MET A 13 -33.42 -9.07 14.59
N TRP A 14 -33.34 -10.33 14.20
CA TRP A 14 -32.07 -11.03 14.00
C TRP A 14 -31.40 -10.72 12.65
N PHE A 15 -32.16 -10.22 11.68
CA PHE A 15 -31.61 -9.88 10.34
C PHE A 15 -31.13 -8.43 10.22
N SER A 16 -31.41 -7.55 11.18
CA SER A 16 -31.05 -6.12 11.10
C SER A 16 -29.73 -5.74 11.76
N GLY A 17 -28.89 -6.69 12.17
CA GLY A 17 -27.69 -6.42 12.95
C GLY A 17 -26.34 -6.85 12.35
N TYR A 18 -26.31 -7.51 11.22
CA TYR A 18 -25.05 -7.81 10.52
C TYR A 18 -24.79 -6.73 9.48
N SER A 19 -24.30 -5.58 9.90
CA SER A 19 -23.51 -4.73 9.03
C SER A 19 -22.26 -5.54 8.66
N GLN A 20 -22.20 -6.01 7.44
CA GLN A 20 -21.05 -6.73 6.93
C GLN A 20 -19.85 -5.77 6.93
N LYS A 21 -18.91 -5.97 7.88
CA LYS A 21 -17.75 -5.10 8.01
C LYS A 21 -16.83 -5.36 6.81
N ASP A 22 -16.56 -4.31 6.05
CA ASP A 22 -15.59 -4.34 4.95
C ASP A 22 -14.16 -4.30 5.52
N TRP A 23 -13.66 -5.46 5.94
CA TRP A 23 -12.34 -5.61 6.55
C TRP A 23 -11.20 -5.18 5.62
N PHE A 24 -11.36 -5.35 4.33
CA PHE A 24 -10.35 -5.03 3.34
C PHE A 24 -10.53 -3.66 2.71
N ARG A 25 -11.59 -2.93 3.12
CA ARG A 25 -11.89 -1.56 2.65
C ARG A 25 -12.04 -1.48 1.13
N PHE A 26 -12.64 -2.50 0.50
CA PHE A 26 -12.94 -2.50 -0.94
C PHE A 26 -13.80 -1.32 -1.37
N ASN A 27 -14.64 -0.80 -0.46
CA ASN A 27 -15.52 0.32 -0.76
C ASN A 27 -14.80 1.67 -0.86
N ASP A 28 -13.57 1.81 -0.35
CA ASP A 28 -12.84 3.08 -0.34
C ASP A 28 -12.60 3.62 -1.75
N TYR A 29 -12.21 2.74 -2.67
CA TYR A 29 -11.93 3.12 -4.06
C TYR A 29 -12.98 2.63 -5.06
N LYS A 30 -14.01 1.91 -4.62
CA LYS A 30 -14.99 1.27 -5.50
C LYS A 30 -15.62 2.23 -6.50
N ALA A 31 -16.16 3.35 -6.01
CA ALA A 31 -16.85 4.32 -6.87
C ALA A 31 -15.90 4.98 -7.89
N ASP A 32 -14.66 5.26 -7.47
CA ASP A 32 -13.65 5.83 -8.37
C ASP A 32 -13.17 4.78 -9.40
N ASN A 33 -12.95 3.54 -8.98
CA ASN A 33 -12.59 2.45 -9.89
C ASN A 33 -13.71 2.21 -10.93
N GLU A 34 -14.98 2.17 -10.50
CA GLU A 34 -16.14 2.05 -11.40
C GLU A 34 -16.21 3.21 -12.39
N ARG A 35 -15.93 4.46 -11.96
CA ARG A 35 -15.88 5.63 -12.83
C ARG A 35 -14.76 5.54 -13.86
N ILE A 36 -13.54 5.17 -13.45
CA ILE A 36 -12.37 5.00 -14.32
C ILE A 36 -12.68 3.96 -15.42
N ILE A 37 -13.23 2.81 -15.02
CA ILE A 37 -13.55 1.72 -15.93
C ILE A 37 -14.66 2.13 -16.91
N ALA A 38 -15.73 2.76 -16.41
CA ALA A 38 -16.86 3.18 -17.23
C ALA A 38 -16.50 4.24 -18.29
N ASN A 39 -15.52 5.11 -17.97
CA ASN A 39 -15.05 6.16 -18.87
C ASN A 39 -13.81 5.77 -19.68
N GLU A 40 -13.23 4.59 -19.44
CA GLU A 40 -11.94 4.16 -20.02
C GLU A 40 -10.79 5.14 -19.71
N GLU A 41 -10.84 5.83 -18.53
CA GLU A 41 -9.84 6.82 -18.09
C GLU A 41 -8.68 6.13 -17.33
N TYR A 42 -8.05 5.14 -17.95
CA TYR A 42 -7.03 4.32 -17.30
C TYR A 42 -5.76 5.09 -16.97
N PRO A 43 -5.19 4.91 -15.74
CA PRO A 43 -3.95 5.56 -15.37
C PRO A 43 -2.74 4.91 -16.05
N ASP A 44 -1.68 5.68 -16.28
CA ASP A 44 -0.40 5.10 -16.70
C ASP A 44 0.29 4.31 -15.60
N VAL A 45 0.20 4.79 -14.36
CA VAL A 45 0.83 4.18 -13.19
C VAL A 45 -0.12 4.16 -12.00
N VAL A 46 -0.23 3.01 -11.33
CA VAL A 46 -0.90 2.90 -10.03
C VAL A 46 0.15 2.78 -8.92
N PHE A 47 -0.02 3.56 -7.85
CA PHE A 47 0.76 3.46 -6.63
C PHE A 47 -0.04 2.67 -5.59
N MET A 48 0.29 1.40 -5.40
CA MET A 48 -0.31 0.53 -4.40
C MET A 48 0.44 0.66 -3.08
N GLY A 49 -0.28 0.98 -1.99
CA GLY A 49 0.37 1.19 -0.70
C GLY A 49 -0.57 1.34 0.50
N ASN A 50 -0.01 1.86 1.58
CA ASN A 50 -0.66 2.13 2.85
C ASN A 50 -0.92 3.64 3.08
N SER A 51 -0.91 4.08 4.37
CA SER A 51 -1.05 5.50 4.75
C SER A 51 -0.01 6.42 4.11
N ILE A 52 1.20 5.95 3.87
CA ILE A 52 2.26 6.76 3.23
C ILE A 52 1.85 7.10 1.80
N THR A 53 1.31 6.14 1.05
CA THR A 53 0.79 6.37 -0.30
C THR A 53 -0.52 7.17 -0.29
N GLU A 54 -1.39 6.94 0.69
CA GLU A 54 -2.64 7.70 0.88
C GLU A 54 -2.34 9.19 1.14
N ASN A 55 -1.43 9.47 2.09
CA ASN A 55 -0.96 10.82 2.41
C ASN A 55 -0.27 11.50 1.23
N TRP A 56 0.52 10.74 0.45
CA TRP A 56 1.16 11.27 -0.75
C TRP A 56 0.13 11.81 -1.75
N ALA A 57 -0.89 11.02 -2.05
CA ALA A 57 -1.97 11.46 -2.94
C ALA A 57 -2.79 12.63 -2.36
N TYR A 58 -2.90 12.72 -1.04
CA TYR A 58 -3.57 13.81 -0.35
C TYR A 58 -2.75 15.12 -0.35
N PHE A 59 -1.46 15.06 -0.04
CA PHE A 59 -0.60 16.25 0.05
C PHE A 59 -0.16 16.75 -1.33
N HIS A 60 0.07 15.85 -2.28
CA HIS A 60 0.59 16.16 -3.62
C HIS A 60 -0.36 15.67 -4.75
N PRO A 61 -1.65 16.09 -4.77
CA PRO A 61 -2.59 15.63 -5.78
C PRO A 61 -2.16 16.00 -7.20
N GLU A 62 -1.45 17.13 -7.37
CA GLU A 62 -0.94 17.56 -8.67
C GLU A 62 0.14 16.64 -9.23
N PHE A 63 0.95 16.01 -8.37
CA PHE A 63 1.92 15.00 -8.80
C PHE A 63 1.22 13.84 -9.50
N PHE A 64 0.13 13.36 -8.94
CA PHE A 64 -0.63 12.26 -9.53
C PHE A 64 -1.37 12.68 -10.80
N THR A 65 -2.09 13.79 -10.76
CA THR A 65 -2.94 14.20 -11.88
C THR A 65 -2.15 14.67 -13.10
N SER A 66 -1.02 15.38 -12.91
CA SER A 66 -0.20 15.88 -14.04
C SER A 66 0.54 14.77 -14.79
N HIS A 67 0.77 13.62 -14.16
CA HIS A 67 1.47 12.48 -14.75
C HIS A 67 0.54 11.34 -15.19
N ASN A 68 -0.77 11.48 -15.07
CA ASN A 68 -1.74 10.38 -15.21
C ASN A 68 -1.41 9.21 -14.28
N PHE A 69 -1.02 9.49 -13.04
CA PHE A 69 -0.78 8.52 -11.98
C PHE A 69 -1.98 8.42 -11.05
N LEU A 70 -2.11 7.31 -10.36
CA LEU A 70 -3.23 7.03 -9.46
C LEU A 70 -2.74 6.48 -8.13
N GLY A 71 -3.08 7.15 -7.01
CA GLY A 71 -2.84 6.65 -5.66
C GLY A 71 -3.89 5.63 -5.24
N ARG A 72 -3.44 4.49 -4.76
CA ARG A 72 -4.27 3.42 -4.15
C ARG A 72 -3.69 3.03 -2.78
N GLY A 73 -3.38 4.05 -1.99
CA GLY A 73 -2.98 3.91 -0.59
C GLY A 73 -4.18 3.81 0.33
N ILE A 74 -4.13 2.94 1.35
CA ILE A 74 -5.14 2.85 2.40
C ILE A 74 -4.44 2.75 3.77
N GLY A 75 -4.70 3.72 4.64
CA GLY A 75 -4.07 3.80 5.96
C GLY A 75 -4.28 2.56 6.81
N GLY A 76 -3.21 2.13 7.47
CA GLY A 76 -3.22 0.97 8.36
C GLY A 76 -3.13 -0.40 7.69
N GLN A 77 -3.24 -0.48 6.36
CA GLN A 77 -3.23 -1.77 5.65
C GLN A 77 -1.85 -2.42 5.61
N THR A 78 -1.85 -3.74 5.81
CA THR A 78 -0.69 -4.64 5.67
C THR A 78 -0.54 -5.11 4.21
N SER A 79 0.57 -5.77 3.91
CA SER A 79 0.82 -6.38 2.60
C SER A 79 -0.26 -7.40 2.20
N ALA A 80 -0.84 -8.12 3.17
CA ALA A 80 -1.93 -9.06 2.94
C ALA A 80 -3.22 -8.36 2.47
N HIS A 81 -3.59 -7.23 3.07
CA HIS A 81 -4.73 -6.42 2.61
C HIS A 81 -4.53 -5.91 1.19
N MET A 82 -3.33 -5.41 0.88
CA MET A 82 -2.98 -4.94 -0.46
C MET A 82 -3.12 -6.07 -1.50
N LEU A 83 -2.61 -7.27 -1.19
CA LEU A 83 -2.71 -8.43 -2.07
C LEU A 83 -4.18 -8.80 -2.35
N VAL A 84 -5.05 -8.78 -1.34
CA VAL A 84 -6.47 -9.13 -1.49
C VAL A 84 -7.20 -8.15 -2.41
N ARG A 85 -6.91 -6.83 -2.34
CA ARG A 85 -7.53 -5.81 -3.19
C ARG A 85 -6.78 -5.51 -4.48
N PHE A 86 -5.65 -6.19 -4.74
CA PHE A 86 -4.78 -5.91 -5.88
C PHE A 86 -5.49 -6.03 -7.23
N LYS A 87 -6.43 -6.99 -7.34
CA LYS A 87 -7.21 -7.14 -8.56
C LYS A 87 -8.05 -5.90 -8.87
N THR A 88 -8.84 -5.45 -7.91
CA THR A 88 -9.80 -4.33 -8.12
C THR A 88 -9.12 -2.98 -8.22
N ASP A 89 -8.03 -2.78 -7.49
CA ASP A 89 -7.38 -1.48 -7.35
C ASP A 89 -6.16 -1.29 -8.26
N VAL A 90 -5.73 -2.35 -8.94
CA VAL A 90 -4.61 -2.31 -9.89
C VAL A 90 -4.98 -2.98 -11.22
N ILE A 91 -5.27 -4.29 -11.21
CA ILE A 91 -5.38 -5.07 -12.44
C ILE A 91 -6.55 -4.59 -13.30
N ASP A 92 -7.72 -4.39 -12.70
CA ASP A 92 -8.94 -3.96 -13.41
C ASP A 92 -8.86 -2.52 -13.93
N LEU A 93 -7.85 -1.74 -13.48
CA LEU A 93 -7.56 -0.38 -13.94
C LEU A 93 -6.54 -0.32 -15.09
N HIS A 94 -6.05 -1.46 -15.55
CA HIS A 94 -5.18 -1.60 -16.71
C HIS A 94 -3.99 -0.63 -16.80
N PRO A 95 -3.25 -0.32 -15.71
CA PRO A 95 -2.10 0.56 -15.80
C PRO A 95 -0.96 -0.09 -16.58
N LYS A 96 -0.02 0.72 -17.10
CA LYS A 96 1.23 0.22 -17.68
C LYS A 96 2.20 -0.26 -16.60
N VAL A 97 2.21 0.44 -15.47
CA VAL A 97 3.15 0.21 -14.36
C VAL A 97 2.39 0.20 -13.03
N VAL A 98 2.83 -0.63 -12.09
CA VAL A 98 2.43 -0.52 -10.69
C VAL A 98 3.66 -0.33 -9.80
N VAL A 99 3.63 0.69 -8.93
CA VAL A 99 4.62 0.89 -7.87
C VAL A 99 4.05 0.31 -6.58
N ILE A 100 4.75 -0.67 -5.98
CA ILE A 100 4.29 -1.39 -4.79
C ILE A 100 5.15 -0.99 -3.60
N MET A 101 4.52 -0.39 -2.57
CA MET A 101 5.15 -0.03 -1.30
C MET A 101 4.36 -0.65 -0.14
N ALA A 102 4.85 -1.76 0.42
CA ALA A 102 4.16 -2.54 1.43
C ALA A 102 5.12 -3.03 2.52
N GLY A 103 4.63 -3.14 3.76
CA GLY A 103 5.34 -3.76 4.86
C GLY A 103 5.38 -2.97 6.17
N THR A 104 5.26 -1.63 6.14
CA THR A 104 5.29 -0.79 7.36
C THR A 104 4.31 -1.29 8.43
N ASN A 105 3.06 -1.54 8.05
CA ASN A 105 2.01 -1.97 8.96
C ASN A 105 2.10 -3.46 9.34
N ASP A 106 2.77 -4.27 8.53
CA ASP A 106 3.14 -5.65 8.87
C ASP A 106 4.16 -5.65 10.01
N VAL A 107 5.21 -4.82 9.90
CA VAL A 107 6.22 -4.62 10.95
C VAL A 107 5.60 -4.01 12.21
N ALA A 108 4.60 -3.13 12.07
CA ALA A 108 3.83 -2.59 13.18
C ALA A 108 2.83 -3.59 13.78
N HIS A 109 2.69 -4.79 13.23
CA HIS A 109 1.72 -5.82 13.65
C HIS A 109 0.29 -5.28 13.75
N ASN A 110 -0.15 -4.46 12.78
CA ASN A 110 -1.46 -3.79 12.85
C ASN A 110 -2.63 -4.77 12.94
N ASP A 111 -2.54 -5.93 12.28
CA ASP A 111 -3.54 -6.99 12.39
C ASP A 111 -3.05 -8.07 13.37
N PHE A 112 -1.93 -8.69 13.04
CA PHE A 112 -1.25 -9.72 13.81
C PHE A 112 0.21 -9.81 13.38
N TRP A 113 1.02 -10.49 14.14
CA TRP A 113 2.41 -10.74 13.77
C TRP A 113 2.49 -11.66 12.54
N VAL A 114 3.31 -11.29 11.59
CA VAL A 114 3.70 -12.12 10.44
C VAL A 114 5.23 -12.15 10.30
N ALA A 115 5.77 -13.25 9.82
CA ALA A 115 7.19 -13.34 9.56
C ALA A 115 7.61 -12.36 8.42
N PRO A 116 8.80 -11.74 8.48
CA PRO A 116 9.32 -10.87 7.42
C PRO A 116 9.26 -11.50 6.02
N GLU A 117 9.53 -12.81 5.91
CA GLU A 117 9.45 -13.56 4.66
C GLU A 117 8.03 -13.57 4.08
N GLN A 118 7.00 -13.54 4.92
CA GLN A 118 5.62 -13.49 4.44
C GLN A 118 5.28 -12.14 3.82
N VAL A 119 5.82 -11.04 4.35
CA VAL A 119 5.69 -9.71 3.74
C VAL A 119 6.32 -9.71 2.35
N VAL A 120 7.53 -10.25 2.23
CA VAL A 120 8.23 -10.41 0.95
C VAL A 120 7.40 -11.26 -0.02
N ASN A 121 6.86 -12.40 0.42
CA ASN A 121 6.03 -13.28 -0.40
C ASN A 121 4.75 -12.60 -0.90
N ASN A 122 4.11 -11.76 -0.08
CA ASN A 122 2.93 -11.00 -0.51
C ASN A 122 3.29 -9.99 -1.61
N VAL A 123 4.44 -9.30 -1.49
CA VAL A 123 4.92 -8.37 -2.54
C VAL A 123 5.27 -9.14 -3.81
N ILE A 124 5.96 -10.29 -3.70
CA ILE A 124 6.27 -11.19 -4.83
C ILE A 124 4.97 -11.59 -5.56
N SER A 125 3.96 -12.02 -4.81
CA SER A 125 2.67 -12.41 -5.39
C SER A 125 2.00 -11.26 -6.14
N MET A 126 2.07 -10.02 -5.62
CA MET A 126 1.56 -8.84 -6.33
C MET A 126 2.36 -8.57 -7.62
N CYS A 127 3.68 -8.76 -7.63
CA CYS A 127 4.51 -8.62 -8.83
C CYS A 127 4.15 -9.69 -9.88
N GLU A 128 4.00 -10.95 -9.48
CA GLU A 128 3.61 -12.04 -10.37
C GLU A 128 2.23 -11.82 -10.98
N LEU A 129 1.27 -11.35 -10.17
CA LEU A 129 -0.06 -10.97 -10.65
C LEU A 129 0.00 -9.82 -11.65
N ALA A 130 0.79 -8.77 -11.39
CA ALA A 130 0.98 -7.66 -12.31
C ALA A 130 1.55 -8.16 -13.65
N GLN A 131 2.63 -8.93 -13.62
CA GLN A 131 3.29 -9.48 -14.82
C GLN A 131 2.36 -10.39 -15.62
N ALA A 132 1.57 -11.24 -14.95
CA ALA A 132 0.60 -12.11 -15.60
C ALA A 132 -0.49 -11.34 -16.38
N HIS A 133 -0.71 -10.07 -16.05
CA HIS A 133 -1.64 -9.15 -16.72
C HIS A 133 -0.97 -8.10 -17.60
N GLY A 134 0.34 -8.25 -17.88
CA GLY A 134 1.09 -7.33 -18.74
C GLY A 134 1.42 -5.98 -18.09
N ILE A 135 1.29 -5.87 -16.77
CA ILE A 135 1.62 -4.69 -15.99
C ILE A 135 3.07 -4.81 -15.49
N ILE A 136 3.87 -3.78 -15.66
CA ILE A 136 5.26 -3.76 -15.19
C ILE A 136 5.30 -3.42 -13.70
N PRO A 137 5.75 -4.32 -12.81
CA PRO A 137 5.89 -4.01 -11.40
C PRO A 137 7.19 -3.22 -11.14
N ILE A 138 7.11 -2.26 -10.23
CA ILE A 138 8.24 -1.61 -9.57
C ILE A 138 8.08 -1.89 -8.07
N ILE A 139 9.11 -2.47 -7.46
CA ILE A 139 9.14 -2.67 -6.00
C ILE A 139 9.84 -1.46 -5.39
N SER A 140 9.22 -0.83 -4.38
CA SER A 140 9.92 0.15 -3.56
C SER A 140 10.32 -0.44 -2.21
N SER A 141 11.36 0.13 -1.62
CA SER A 141 11.66 -0.11 -0.21
C SER A 141 10.50 0.39 0.67
N ILE A 142 10.34 -0.25 1.82
CA ILE A 142 9.65 0.36 2.96
C ILE A 142 10.48 1.57 3.38
N THR A 143 9.83 2.68 3.71
CA THR A 143 10.46 3.90 4.22
C THR A 143 11.10 3.68 5.59
N PRO A 144 12.06 4.53 6.02
CA PRO A 144 12.65 4.41 7.35
C PRO A 144 11.59 4.47 8.46
N CYS A 145 11.77 3.70 9.52
CA CYS A 145 10.99 3.83 10.76
C CYS A 145 11.70 3.09 11.90
N THR A 146 11.88 3.74 13.05
CA THR A 146 12.50 3.13 14.24
C THR A 146 11.49 2.70 15.29
N SER A 147 10.31 3.30 15.27
CA SER A 147 9.25 3.05 16.26
C SER A 147 7.90 3.48 15.74
N PHE A 148 6.84 2.89 16.26
CA PHE A 148 5.47 3.25 15.96
C PHE A 148 4.81 3.84 17.20
N VAL A 149 4.28 5.09 17.11
CA VAL A 149 3.62 5.76 18.24
C VAL A 149 2.43 4.95 18.77
N TRP A 150 1.76 4.21 17.88
CA TRP A 150 0.59 3.37 18.21
C TRP A 150 0.95 1.92 18.62
N ARG A 151 2.24 1.54 18.51
CA ARG A 151 2.77 0.20 18.87
C ARG A 151 4.14 0.33 19.55
N PRO A 152 4.21 1.03 20.69
CA PRO A 152 5.48 1.35 21.35
C PRO A 152 6.24 0.12 21.89
N GLU A 153 5.59 -1.04 21.96
CA GLU A 153 6.19 -2.31 22.34
C GLU A 153 7.13 -2.90 21.29
N ILE A 154 7.00 -2.51 20.00
CA ILE A 154 7.87 -2.98 18.91
C ILE A 154 9.16 -2.19 18.95
N LYS A 155 10.29 -2.86 19.17
CA LYS A 155 11.61 -2.24 19.40
C LYS A 155 12.62 -2.50 18.28
N ASP A 156 12.31 -3.41 17.38
CA ASP A 156 13.17 -3.88 16.30
C ASP A 156 12.68 -3.47 14.90
N ALA A 157 11.82 -2.43 14.85
CA ALA A 157 11.20 -1.98 13.61
C ALA A 157 12.22 -1.66 12.51
N ALA A 158 13.26 -0.89 12.83
CA ALA A 158 14.27 -0.49 11.86
C ALA A 158 15.03 -1.71 11.29
N GLN A 159 15.44 -2.63 12.15
CA GLN A 159 16.16 -3.84 11.73
C GLN A 159 15.29 -4.73 10.84
N THR A 160 14.03 -4.93 11.24
CA THR A 160 13.06 -5.72 10.48
C THR A 160 12.77 -5.09 9.11
N ILE A 161 12.62 -3.76 9.04
CA ILE A 161 12.46 -3.02 7.78
C ILE A 161 13.67 -3.23 6.86
N VAL A 162 14.88 -3.08 7.39
CA VAL A 162 16.12 -3.28 6.62
C VAL A 162 16.22 -4.70 6.08
N GLU A 163 15.84 -5.71 6.89
CA GLU A 163 15.83 -7.11 6.45
C GLU A 163 14.83 -7.35 5.31
N ILE A 164 13.59 -6.86 5.45
CA ILE A 164 12.57 -6.96 4.41
C ILE A 164 13.05 -6.25 3.13
N ASN A 165 13.56 -5.03 3.24
CA ASN A 165 14.06 -4.25 2.12
C ASN A 165 15.21 -4.96 1.38
N LYS A 166 16.13 -5.57 2.12
CA LYS A 166 17.21 -6.39 1.55
C LYS A 166 16.67 -7.56 0.72
N ASN A 167 15.66 -8.26 1.23
CA ASN A 167 15.07 -9.41 0.56
C ASN A 167 14.25 -9.00 -0.66
N LEU A 168 13.50 -7.90 -0.58
CA LEU A 168 12.78 -7.32 -1.71
C LEU A 168 13.72 -6.87 -2.82
N LYS A 169 14.83 -6.21 -2.47
CA LYS A 169 15.85 -5.79 -3.42
C LYS A 169 16.51 -6.98 -4.11
N ALA A 170 16.88 -8.01 -3.34
CA ALA A 170 17.48 -9.23 -3.90
C ALA A 170 16.53 -9.94 -4.88
N TYR A 171 15.24 -10.02 -4.54
CA TYR A 171 14.22 -10.58 -5.45
C TYR A 171 14.10 -9.74 -6.72
N ALA A 172 14.01 -8.41 -6.59
CA ALA A 172 13.90 -7.51 -7.72
C ALA A 172 15.09 -7.67 -8.70
N GLU A 173 16.32 -7.67 -8.17
CA GLU A 173 17.54 -7.85 -8.95
C GLU A 173 17.59 -9.22 -9.66
N ALA A 174 17.21 -10.29 -8.97
CA ALA A 174 17.20 -11.65 -9.53
C ALA A 174 16.18 -11.84 -10.65
N ASN A 175 15.09 -11.05 -10.66
CA ASN A 175 13.98 -11.17 -11.61
C ASN A 175 13.90 -10.01 -12.62
N GLY A 176 14.89 -9.11 -12.65
CA GLY A 176 14.91 -7.96 -13.56
C GLY A 176 13.78 -6.94 -13.30
N ILE A 177 13.26 -6.91 -12.07
CA ILE A 177 12.25 -5.96 -11.63
C ILE A 177 12.95 -4.69 -11.14
N LYS A 178 12.42 -3.52 -11.51
CA LYS A 178 12.96 -2.25 -11.03
C LYS A 178 12.73 -2.11 -9.53
N TYR A 179 13.80 -1.78 -8.79
CA TYR A 179 13.74 -1.45 -7.36
C TYR A 179 13.96 0.04 -7.13
N VAL A 180 13.13 0.64 -6.27
CA VAL A 180 13.19 2.05 -5.85
C VAL A 180 13.57 2.10 -4.37
N ASP A 181 14.71 2.69 -4.07
CA ASP A 181 15.28 2.74 -2.72
C ASP A 181 14.98 4.08 -2.03
N TYR A 182 13.77 4.23 -1.50
CA TYR A 182 13.42 5.38 -0.66
C TYR A 182 14.13 5.34 0.69
N HIS A 183 14.33 4.12 1.24
CA HIS A 183 14.93 3.96 2.56
C HIS A 183 16.31 4.58 2.63
N SER A 184 17.20 4.23 1.72
CA SER A 184 18.57 4.75 1.72
C SER A 184 18.63 6.27 1.46
N ALA A 185 17.64 6.84 0.78
CA ALA A 185 17.58 8.27 0.52
C ALA A 185 17.04 9.10 1.69
N LEU A 186 16.29 8.48 2.61
CA LEU A 186 15.54 9.16 3.66
C LEU A 186 15.99 8.78 5.08
N ALA A 187 16.80 7.74 5.25
CA ALA A 187 17.24 7.25 6.57
C ALA A 187 18.41 8.07 7.13
N ASP A 188 18.40 8.22 8.44
CA ASP A 188 19.56 8.66 9.24
C ASP A 188 20.48 7.48 9.61
N GLU A 189 21.50 7.75 10.45
CA GLU A 189 22.45 6.75 10.95
C GLU A 189 21.79 5.65 11.82
N ASN A 190 20.58 5.89 12.34
CA ASN A 190 19.82 4.93 13.14
C ASN A 190 18.81 4.12 12.30
N MET A 191 18.84 4.26 10.96
CA MET A 191 17.91 3.62 10.02
C MET A 191 16.45 4.10 10.17
N GLY A 192 16.24 5.27 10.78
CA GLY A 192 14.96 5.94 10.94
C GLY A 192 14.85 7.20 10.10
N PHE A 193 13.69 7.83 10.11
CA PHE A 193 13.58 9.18 9.60
C PHE A 193 14.29 10.18 10.53
N PRO A 194 15.10 11.09 9.99
CA PRO A 194 15.46 12.29 10.73
C PRO A 194 14.20 13.13 11.01
N THR A 195 14.16 13.82 12.15
CA THR A 195 13.00 14.63 12.58
C THR A 195 12.65 15.77 11.61
N SER A 196 13.57 16.13 10.71
CA SER A 196 13.33 17.11 9.65
C SER A 196 12.56 16.56 8.45
N LEU A 197 12.34 15.25 8.38
CA LEU A 197 11.65 14.58 7.26
C LEU A 197 10.37 13.85 7.70
N SER A 198 10.17 13.69 9.01
CA SER A 198 9.00 13.04 9.58
C SER A 198 8.79 13.47 11.03
N GLU A 199 7.62 14.01 11.36
CA GLU A 199 7.28 14.44 12.71
C GLU A 199 7.04 13.24 13.65
N ASP A 200 6.42 12.18 13.17
CA ASP A 200 6.07 10.99 13.95
C ASP A 200 7.08 9.84 13.83
N GLY A 201 8.11 10.02 12.99
CA GLY A 201 9.17 9.03 12.74
C GLY A 201 8.76 7.87 11.84
N CYS A 202 7.57 7.91 11.23
CA CYS A 202 7.03 6.87 10.36
C CYS A 202 6.45 7.40 9.05
N HIS A 203 5.69 8.50 9.12
CA HIS A 203 5.08 9.12 7.95
C HIS A 203 5.94 10.28 7.46
N PRO A 204 6.31 10.33 6.17
CA PRO A 204 6.99 11.47 5.58
C PRO A 204 6.18 12.75 5.78
N ASP A 205 6.86 13.84 6.16
CA ASP A 205 6.26 15.18 6.11
C ASP A 205 5.94 15.58 4.66
N PRO A 206 5.01 16.51 4.41
CA PRO A 206 4.62 16.86 3.04
C PRO A 206 5.81 17.15 2.11
N ASP A 207 6.78 17.94 2.55
CA ASP A 207 7.94 18.28 1.72
C ASP A 207 8.86 17.10 1.41
N THR A 208 8.83 16.05 2.23
CA THR A 208 9.64 14.85 2.03
C THR A 208 9.20 14.06 0.80
N TYR A 209 7.93 14.16 0.40
CA TYR A 209 7.43 13.50 -0.81
C TYR A 209 8.10 14.01 -2.07
N PHE A 210 8.57 15.26 -2.16
CA PHE A 210 9.33 15.74 -3.33
C PHE A 210 10.60 14.91 -3.58
N THR A 211 11.26 14.45 -2.52
CA THR A 211 12.42 13.54 -2.66
C THR A 211 11.98 12.18 -3.23
N MET A 212 10.86 11.64 -2.74
CA MET A 212 10.32 10.37 -3.22
C MET A 212 9.88 10.46 -4.68
N GLU A 213 9.27 11.59 -5.09
CA GLU A 213 8.85 11.88 -6.46
C GLU A 213 10.03 11.86 -7.44
N ALA A 214 11.10 12.59 -7.10
CA ALA A 214 12.29 12.64 -7.94
C ALA A 214 12.91 11.25 -8.19
N ILE A 215 12.87 10.37 -7.19
CA ILE A 215 13.39 9.00 -7.28
C ILE A 215 12.47 8.12 -8.13
N VAL A 216 11.17 8.13 -7.86
CA VAL A 216 10.23 7.20 -8.51
C VAL A 216 9.96 7.57 -9.96
N VAL A 217 9.87 8.86 -10.30
CA VAL A 217 9.68 9.31 -11.68
C VAL A 217 10.81 8.82 -12.58
N LYS A 218 12.05 8.90 -12.11
CA LYS A 218 13.21 8.36 -12.83
C LYS A 218 13.05 6.86 -13.08
N ALA A 219 12.65 6.10 -12.07
CA ALA A 219 12.46 4.66 -12.20
C ALA A 219 11.33 4.30 -13.18
N ILE A 220 10.20 5.03 -13.12
CA ILE A 220 9.07 4.86 -14.05
C ILE A 220 9.50 5.15 -15.48
N GLN A 221 10.23 6.25 -15.72
CA GLN A 221 10.73 6.61 -17.04
C GLN A 221 11.70 5.57 -17.61
N GLU A 222 12.47 4.89 -16.76
CA GLU A 222 13.40 3.85 -17.19
C GLU A 222 12.69 2.57 -17.66
N VAL A 223 11.57 2.19 -17.05
CA VAL A 223 10.80 0.98 -17.41
C VAL A 223 9.81 1.19 -18.54
N LEU A 224 9.46 2.46 -18.85
CA LEU A 224 8.54 2.82 -19.95
C LEU A 224 9.25 3.11 -21.28
N LYS A 225 10.59 3.06 -21.32
CA LYS A 225 11.39 3.21 -22.56
C LYS A 225 11.37 1.94 -23.39
#